data_3075f28249cbe20a9b6b394f0381a714
#
_entry.id   3075f28249cbe20a9b6b394f0381a714
#
_cell.length_a   1.000
_cell.length_b   1.000
_cell.length_c   1.000
_cell.angle_alpha   90.00
_cell.angle_beta   90.00
_cell.angle_gamma   90.00
#
_symmetry.space_group_name_H-M   'P 1'
#
loop_
_entity.id
_entity.type
_entity.pdbx_description
1 polymer ?
#
loop_
_entity_poly.entity_id
_entity_poly.type
_entity_poly.pdbx_seq_one_letter_code
_entity_poly.pdbx_strand_id
1 'polypeptide(L)'
;VQGADAAAKELSTNIDINYFYGGQFYGDANITSRMEGWYANGTQIVFACGGGIYTSAVEAALKNNGYVVGVDVDQNYIGVNGVEKDGYAYNPFVTSAMKGLSESVSTALADIEAGEWGEIAATNGNFGLQEGEYVGLPTADGSWNFKTFTKDEYETVKGKIASGEIIVDNNSDDATKPTVSEFTKVNYIQ
;
A
#
# COMPACT_ATOMS: atom_id res chain seq x y z
N VAL A 1 3.00 3.25 -8.12
CA VAL A 1 2.89 3.78 -9.49
C VAL A 1 2.64 2.66 -10.48
N GLN A 2 3.54 1.65 -10.60
CA GLN A 2 3.48 0.60 -11.63
C GLN A 2 2.14 -0.17 -11.64
N GLY A 3 1.66 -0.63 -10.47
CA GLY A 3 0.39 -1.36 -10.38
C GLY A 3 -0.82 -0.50 -10.78
N ALA A 4 -0.81 0.78 -10.40
CA ALA A 4 -1.86 1.70 -10.78
C ALA A 4 -1.86 1.97 -12.30
N ASP A 5 -0.67 2.12 -12.90
CA ASP A 5 -0.53 2.26 -14.35
C ASP A 5 -0.98 1.01 -15.11
N ALA A 6 -0.63 -0.18 -14.62
CA ALA A 6 -1.06 -1.43 -15.23
C ALA A 6 -2.60 -1.54 -15.24
N ALA A 7 -3.25 -1.23 -14.10
CA ALA A 7 -4.70 -1.21 -14.00
C ALA A 7 -5.34 -0.14 -14.89
N ALA A 8 -4.78 1.07 -14.93
CA ALA A 8 -5.26 2.16 -15.78
C ALA A 8 -5.23 1.77 -17.26
N LYS A 9 -4.15 1.14 -17.71
CA LYS A 9 -3.99 0.64 -19.07
C LYS A 9 -4.99 -0.48 -19.39
N GLU A 10 -5.15 -1.47 -18.50
CA GLU A 10 -6.09 -2.56 -18.68
C GLU A 10 -7.54 -2.06 -18.80
N LEU A 11 -7.89 -1.10 -17.93
CA LEU A 11 -9.23 -0.49 -17.90
C LEU A 11 -9.42 0.64 -18.93
N SER A 12 -8.40 1.00 -19.70
CA SER A 12 -8.40 2.15 -20.62
C SER A 12 -8.91 3.43 -19.95
N THR A 13 -8.48 3.68 -18.71
CA THR A 13 -8.94 4.79 -17.88
C THR A 13 -7.77 5.69 -17.49
N ASN A 14 -7.95 7.00 -17.66
CA ASN A 14 -6.92 7.97 -17.26
C ASN A 14 -6.89 8.14 -15.75
N ILE A 15 -5.67 8.14 -15.19
CA ILE A 15 -5.43 8.41 -13.77
C ILE A 15 -4.35 9.48 -13.58
N ASP A 16 -4.53 10.31 -12.55
CA ASP A 16 -3.52 11.24 -12.05
C ASP A 16 -3.01 10.75 -10.70
N ILE A 17 -1.68 10.66 -10.54
CA ILE A 17 -1.03 10.25 -9.30
C ILE A 17 -0.22 11.42 -8.76
N ASN A 18 -0.51 11.85 -7.54
CA ASN A 18 0.35 12.75 -6.78
C ASN A 18 1.33 11.90 -5.96
N TYR A 19 2.62 12.06 -6.19
CA TYR A 19 3.67 11.39 -5.45
C TYR A 19 4.46 12.41 -4.63
N PHE A 20 4.58 12.13 -3.34
CA PHE A 20 5.35 12.95 -2.40
C PHE A 20 6.12 12.06 -1.43
N TYR A 21 7.40 12.33 -1.25
CA TYR A 21 8.21 11.66 -0.25
C TYR A 21 8.17 12.45 1.06
N GLY A 22 7.52 11.89 2.09
CA GLY A 22 7.27 12.59 3.36
C GLY A 22 8.52 12.74 4.25
N GLY A 23 9.56 11.95 4.02
CA GLY A 23 10.81 12.02 4.77
C GLY A 23 10.72 11.55 6.22
N GLN A 24 9.59 10.96 6.63
CA GLN A 24 9.33 10.52 8.00
C GLN A 24 8.33 9.39 8.06
N PHE A 25 8.19 8.74 9.22
CA PHE A 25 7.28 7.61 9.46
C PHE A 25 6.11 7.95 10.40
N TYR A 26 5.80 9.21 10.60
CA TYR A 26 4.69 9.67 11.44
C TYR A 26 3.89 10.77 10.75
N GLY A 27 2.62 10.91 11.11
CA GLY A 27 1.77 11.99 10.62
C GLY A 27 2.04 13.28 11.38
N ASP A 28 1.85 14.40 10.70
CA ASP A 28 1.90 15.75 11.29
C ASP A 28 0.97 16.71 10.54
N ALA A 29 0.86 17.94 11.07
CA ALA A 29 -0.01 18.95 10.51
C ALA A 29 0.35 19.35 9.06
N ASN A 30 1.62 19.30 8.68
CA ASN A 30 2.07 19.64 7.32
C ASN A 30 1.65 18.57 6.33
N ILE A 31 1.86 17.28 6.69
CA ILE A 31 1.43 16.14 5.88
C ILE A 31 -0.10 16.10 5.79
N THR A 32 -0.81 16.31 6.91
CA THR A 32 -2.28 16.38 6.92
C THR A 32 -2.77 17.47 5.98
N SER A 33 -2.26 18.72 6.09
CA SER A 33 -2.67 19.83 5.24
C SER A 33 -2.40 19.57 3.75
N ARG A 34 -1.29 18.91 3.42
CA ARG A 34 -0.98 18.53 2.05
C ARG A 34 -2.01 17.54 1.51
N MET A 35 -2.33 16.50 2.27
CA MET A 35 -3.33 15.50 1.89
C MET A 35 -4.75 16.10 1.81
N GLU A 36 -5.11 17.01 2.70
CA GLU A 36 -6.37 17.77 2.61
C GLU A 36 -6.42 18.55 1.29
N GLY A 37 -5.33 19.22 0.92
CA GLY A 37 -5.23 19.90 -0.36
C GLY A 37 -5.39 18.97 -1.56
N TRP A 38 -4.86 17.75 -1.51
CA TRP A 38 -5.05 16.76 -2.56
C TRP A 38 -6.51 16.34 -2.68
N TYR A 39 -7.16 15.97 -1.58
CA TYR A 39 -8.58 15.59 -1.58
C TYR A 39 -9.47 16.75 -2.08
N ALA A 40 -9.21 17.98 -1.62
CA ALA A 40 -9.94 19.17 -2.07
C ALA A 40 -9.80 19.41 -3.59
N ASN A 41 -8.71 18.96 -4.20
CA ASN A 41 -8.44 19.02 -5.65
C ASN A 41 -8.78 17.74 -6.40
N GLY A 42 -9.60 16.84 -5.83
CA GLY A 42 -10.18 15.71 -6.52
C GLY A 42 -9.46 14.38 -6.34
N THR A 43 -8.40 14.30 -5.51
CA THR A 43 -7.83 13.01 -5.12
C THR A 43 -8.89 12.18 -4.39
N GLN A 44 -9.11 10.95 -4.80
CA GLN A 44 -10.12 10.06 -4.24
C GLN A 44 -9.57 9.16 -3.14
N ILE A 45 -8.31 8.76 -3.27
CA ILE A 45 -7.66 7.81 -2.36
C ILE A 45 -6.20 8.19 -2.13
N VAL A 46 -5.73 8.04 -0.91
CA VAL A 46 -4.32 8.23 -0.55
C VAL A 46 -3.74 6.92 -0.03
N PHE A 47 -2.61 6.51 -0.57
CA PHE A 47 -1.79 5.42 -0.04
C PHE A 47 -0.69 6.02 0.85
N ALA A 48 -0.85 5.87 2.15
CA ALA A 48 0.07 6.40 3.15
C ALA A 48 1.20 5.39 3.45
N CYS A 49 2.11 5.20 2.48
CA CYS A 49 3.20 4.22 2.55
C CYS A 49 4.31 4.66 3.51
N GLY A 50 4.10 4.53 4.82
CA GLY A 50 5.13 4.92 5.80
C GLY A 50 4.66 4.92 7.26
N GLY A 51 4.63 3.76 7.90
CA GLY A 51 4.38 3.63 9.34
C GLY A 51 3.16 4.42 9.81
N GLY A 52 3.37 5.40 10.68
CA GLY A 52 2.32 6.23 11.28
C GLY A 52 1.77 7.37 10.39
N ILE A 53 2.23 7.54 9.15
CA ILE A 53 1.71 8.58 8.23
C ILE A 53 0.21 8.40 7.97
N TYR A 54 -0.31 7.19 8.10
CA TYR A 54 -1.75 6.92 7.94
C TYR A 54 -2.63 7.81 8.83
N THR A 55 -2.15 8.27 9.99
CA THR A 55 -2.93 9.15 10.87
C THR A 55 -3.30 10.46 10.18
N SER A 56 -2.37 11.06 9.45
CA SER A 56 -2.62 12.24 8.61
C SER A 56 -3.55 11.94 7.44
N ALA A 57 -3.39 10.76 6.80
CA ALA A 57 -4.25 10.37 5.68
C ALA A 57 -5.69 10.16 6.12
N VAL A 58 -5.92 9.51 7.27
CA VAL A 58 -7.26 9.31 7.85
C VAL A 58 -7.91 10.63 8.21
N GLU A 59 -7.19 11.53 8.90
CA GLU A 59 -7.70 12.85 9.25
C GLU A 59 -8.12 13.64 8.00
N ALA A 60 -7.26 13.69 6.99
CA ALA A 60 -7.54 14.40 5.74
C ALA A 60 -8.71 13.76 4.96
N ALA A 61 -8.77 12.42 4.90
CA ALA A 61 -9.83 11.69 4.22
C ALA A 61 -11.20 11.97 4.85
N LEU A 62 -11.31 11.88 6.17
CA LEU A 62 -12.58 12.11 6.90
C LEU A 62 -13.13 13.52 6.69
N LYS A 63 -12.27 14.53 6.59
CA LYS A 63 -12.69 15.91 6.31
C LYS A 63 -13.21 16.11 4.88
N ASN A 64 -12.79 15.25 3.94
CA ASN A 64 -13.04 15.45 2.51
C ASN A 64 -13.82 14.29 1.86
N ASN A 65 -14.39 13.37 2.64
CA ASN A 65 -15.06 12.15 2.14
C ASN A 65 -14.17 11.29 1.23
N GLY A 66 -12.87 11.23 1.51
CA GLY A 66 -11.88 10.47 0.77
C GLY A 66 -11.65 9.09 1.33
N TYR A 67 -10.77 8.32 0.69
CA TYR A 67 -10.42 6.96 1.09
C TYR A 67 -8.93 6.81 1.33
N VAL A 68 -8.55 5.76 2.05
CA VAL A 68 -7.16 5.46 2.41
C VAL A 68 -6.84 4.00 2.09
N VAL A 69 -5.62 3.77 1.59
CA VAL A 69 -4.98 2.45 1.62
C VAL A 69 -4.02 2.44 2.81
N GLY A 70 -4.24 1.50 3.71
CA GLY A 70 -3.39 1.27 4.88
C GLY A 70 -2.07 0.58 4.54
N VAL A 71 -1.22 0.37 5.52
CA VAL A 71 0.14 -0.17 5.34
C VAL A 71 0.54 -1.09 6.50
N ASP A 72 1.49 -1.97 6.22
CA ASP A 72 2.15 -2.89 7.15
C ASP A 72 1.27 -4.04 7.66
N VAL A 73 0.14 -3.72 8.27
CA VAL A 73 -0.86 -4.66 8.81
C VAL A 73 -2.24 -4.29 8.30
N ASP A 74 -3.22 -5.16 8.53
CA ASP A 74 -4.62 -4.82 8.25
C ASP A 74 -5.07 -3.68 9.18
N GLN A 75 -5.14 -2.46 8.65
CA GLN A 75 -5.53 -1.25 9.39
C GLN A 75 -7.05 -1.00 9.38
N ASN A 76 -7.85 -1.90 8.82
CA ASN A 76 -9.30 -1.77 8.81
C ASN A 76 -9.89 -1.55 10.21
N TYR A 77 -9.31 -2.19 11.24
CA TYR A 77 -9.75 -2.04 12.63
C TYR A 77 -9.73 -0.58 13.13
N ILE A 78 -8.83 0.25 12.58
CA ILE A 78 -8.75 1.68 12.93
C ILE A 78 -10.01 2.40 12.45
N GLY A 79 -10.42 2.15 11.21
CA GLY A 79 -11.64 2.72 10.65
C GLY A 79 -12.90 2.21 11.34
N VAL A 80 -12.98 0.92 11.64
CA VAL A 80 -14.10 0.31 12.39
C VAL A 80 -14.21 0.93 13.78
N ASN A 81 -13.12 0.96 14.55
CA ASN A 81 -13.11 1.59 15.87
C ASN A 81 -13.44 3.09 15.78
N GLY A 82 -12.97 3.78 14.75
CA GLY A 82 -13.28 5.18 14.52
C GLY A 82 -14.77 5.45 14.36
N VAL A 83 -15.47 4.60 13.61
CA VAL A 83 -16.93 4.68 13.46
C VAL A 83 -17.65 4.35 14.78
N GLU A 84 -17.21 3.32 15.49
CA GLU A 84 -17.87 2.84 16.70
C GLU A 84 -17.63 3.74 17.93
N LYS A 85 -16.45 4.37 18.04
CA LYS A 85 -15.99 5.01 19.28
C LYS A 85 -15.60 6.48 19.12
N ASP A 86 -15.06 6.84 17.96
CA ASP A 86 -14.42 8.15 17.76
C ASP A 86 -15.27 9.10 16.89
N GLY A 87 -16.47 8.66 16.50
CA GLY A 87 -17.43 9.50 15.78
C GLY A 87 -17.12 9.68 14.29
N TYR A 88 -16.37 8.77 13.67
CA TYR A 88 -16.17 8.80 12.22
C TYR A 88 -17.49 8.56 11.48
N ALA A 89 -17.74 9.34 10.44
CA ALA A 89 -18.95 9.21 9.64
C ALA A 89 -18.95 7.89 8.81
N TYR A 90 -17.77 7.34 8.52
CA TYR A 90 -17.56 6.11 7.77
C TYR A 90 -16.16 5.57 8.01
N ASN A 91 -15.93 4.30 7.64
CA ASN A 91 -14.60 3.72 7.62
C ASN A 91 -13.86 4.15 6.33
N PRO A 92 -12.76 4.93 6.41
CA PRO A 92 -12.07 5.41 5.22
C PRO A 92 -11.17 4.36 4.55
N PHE A 93 -10.87 3.23 5.22
CA PHE A 93 -9.97 2.22 4.67
C PHE A 93 -10.65 1.36 3.61
N VAL A 94 -10.08 1.32 2.40
CA VAL A 94 -10.48 0.41 1.32
C VAL A 94 -9.80 -0.94 1.49
N THR A 95 -8.53 -0.93 1.83
CA THR A 95 -7.68 -2.09 2.08
C THR A 95 -6.38 -1.65 2.77
N SER A 96 -5.46 -2.59 2.98
CA SER A 96 -4.11 -2.31 3.49
C SER A 96 -3.07 -3.10 2.70
N ALA A 97 -1.98 -2.46 2.31
CA ALA A 97 -0.81 -3.15 1.77
C ALA A 97 -0.01 -3.75 2.93
N MET A 98 -0.23 -5.03 3.19
CA MET A 98 0.36 -5.73 4.33
C MET A 98 1.75 -6.27 4.01
N LYS A 99 2.58 -6.35 5.04
CA LYS A 99 3.85 -7.09 5.05
C LYS A 99 3.68 -8.39 5.81
N GLY A 100 4.27 -9.48 5.30
CA GLY A 100 4.32 -10.78 5.95
C GLY A 100 5.32 -10.80 7.11
N LEU A 101 5.04 -10.03 8.17
CA LEU A 101 5.95 -9.89 9.32
C LEU A 101 6.14 -11.21 10.05
N SER A 102 5.05 -11.96 10.26
CA SER A 102 5.12 -13.30 10.86
C SER A 102 5.91 -14.27 10.01
N GLU A 103 5.69 -14.24 8.67
CA GLU A 103 6.40 -15.06 7.72
C GLU A 103 7.91 -14.78 7.76
N SER A 104 8.29 -13.50 7.73
CA SER A 104 9.71 -13.09 7.79
C SER A 104 10.41 -13.58 9.07
N VAL A 105 9.71 -13.50 10.21
CA VAL A 105 10.27 -14.00 11.50
C VAL A 105 10.35 -15.53 11.48
N SER A 106 9.32 -16.21 11.01
CA SER A 106 9.29 -17.68 10.94
C SER A 106 10.40 -18.22 10.04
N THR A 107 10.62 -17.59 8.88
CA THR A 107 11.71 -17.96 7.97
C THR A 107 13.07 -17.78 8.63
N ALA A 108 13.33 -16.62 9.24
CA ALA A 108 14.61 -16.37 9.92
C ALA A 108 14.87 -17.36 11.07
N LEU A 109 13.84 -17.76 11.81
CA LEU A 109 13.97 -18.79 12.86
C LEU A 109 14.26 -20.17 12.28
N ALA A 110 13.62 -20.53 11.16
CA ALA A 110 13.89 -21.80 10.48
C ALA A 110 15.33 -21.86 9.95
N ASP A 111 15.84 -20.78 9.38
CA ASP A 111 17.23 -20.68 8.90
C ASP A 111 18.23 -20.80 10.06
N ILE A 112 17.92 -20.22 11.21
CA ILE A 112 18.73 -20.40 12.44
C ILE A 112 18.74 -21.87 12.88
N GLU A 113 17.59 -22.53 12.90
CA GLU A 113 17.44 -23.93 13.29
C GLU A 113 18.17 -24.85 12.31
N ALA A 114 18.15 -24.54 11.01
CA ALA A 114 18.88 -25.25 9.96
C ALA A 114 20.41 -25.02 10.02
N GLY A 115 20.89 -24.04 10.80
CA GLY A 115 22.30 -23.67 10.85
C GLY A 115 22.75 -22.74 9.71
N GLU A 116 21.80 -22.16 8.97
CA GLU A 116 22.03 -21.32 7.78
C GLU A 116 22.10 -19.82 8.11
N TRP A 117 22.06 -19.45 9.40
CA TRP A 117 22.14 -18.06 9.84
C TRP A 117 23.28 -17.27 9.20
N GLY A 118 24.44 -17.92 8.97
CA GLY A 118 25.61 -17.25 8.37
C GLY A 118 25.35 -16.75 6.94
N GLU A 119 24.38 -17.29 6.23
CA GLU A 119 24.06 -16.91 4.86
C GLU A 119 23.16 -15.67 4.81
N ILE A 120 22.33 -15.47 5.84
CA ILE A 120 21.40 -14.35 5.91
C ILE A 120 21.89 -13.22 6.83
N ALA A 121 22.79 -13.52 7.76
CA ALA A 121 23.34 -12.53 8.68
C ALA A 121 24.06 -11.39 7.95
N ALA A 122 23.74 -10.15 8.30
CA ALA A 122 24.28 -8.94 7.70
C ALA A 122 24.01 -8.78 6.19
N THR A 123 23.00 -9.49 5.65
CA THR A 123 22.50 -9.28 4.29
C THR A 123 21.24 -8.42 4.30
N ASN A 124 20.89 -7.85 3.16
CA ASN A 124 19.62 -7.21 2.91
C ASN A 124 18.82 -8.08 1.92
N GLY A 125 17.75 -8.70 2.41
CA GLY A 125 16.80 -9.44 1.57
C GLY A 125 15.63 -8.54 1.15
N ASN A 126 15.19 -8.69 -0.08
CA ASN A 126 13.96 -8.08 -0.57
C ASN A 126 12.98 -9.21 -0.91
N PHE A 127 12.00 -9.42 -0.04
CA PHE A 127 11.08 -10.54 -0.12
C PHE A 127 9.72 -10.08 -0.62
N GLY A 128 9.21 -10.77 -1.62
CA GLY A 128 7.91 -10.53 -2.23
C GLY A 128 7.13 -11.83 -2.39
N LEU A 129 6.18 -11.83 -3.34
CA LEU A 129 5.33 -13.00 -3.59
C LEU A 129 6.05 -14.14 -4.31
N GLN A 130 7.20 -13.89 -4.94
CA GLN A 130 7.99 -14.93 -5.59
C GLN A 130 8.76 -15.77 -4.57
N GLU A 131 9.13 -15.19 -3.43
CA GLU A 131 9.84 -15.86 -2.35
C GLU A 131 8.89 -16.47 -1.31
N GLY A 132 7.63 -15.98 -1.24
CA GLY A 132 6.64 -16.46 -0.27
C GLY A 132 5.54 -15.43 0.01
N GLU A 133 4.77 -15.66 1.06
CA GLU A 133 3.65 -14.79 1.46
C GLU A 133 4.15 -13.54 2.24
N TYR A 134 5.15 -12.82 1.70
CA TYR A 134 5.76 -11.67 2.39
C TYR A 134 5.02 -10.36 2.18
N VAL A 135 4.09 -10.30 1.24
CA VAL A 135 3.23 -9.14 0.99
C VAL A 135 1.82 -9.59 0.61
N GLY A 136 0.82 -8.75 0.84
CA GLY A 136 -0.55 -9.07 0.44
C GLY A 136 -1.56 -8.03 0.86
N LEU A 137 -2.83 -8.30 0.55
CA LEU A 137 -3.98 -7.55 1.02
C LEU A 137 -4.76 -8.39 2.04
N PRO A 138 -5.45 -7.77 3.02
CA PRO A 138 -6.34 -8.50 3.91
C PRO A 138 -7.53 -9.04 3.14
N THR A 139 -7.82 -10.33 3.28
CA THR A 139 -8.94 -11.00 2.62
C THR A 139 -10.08 -11.38 3.57
N ALA A 140 -9.96 -11.02 4.86
CA ALA A 140 -11.02 -11.24 5.84
C ALA A 140 -12.29 -10.44 5.47
N ASP A 141 -13.44 -11.00 5.79
CA ASP A 141 -14.71 -10.30 5.65
C ASP A 141 -14.69 -9.04 6.53
N GLY A 142 -15.11 -7.91 6.00
CA GLY A 142 -15.06 -6.62 6.70
C GLY A 142 -13.78 -5.81 6.44
N SER A 143 -12.69 -6.43 5.98
CA SER A 143 -11.45 -5.73 5.57
C SER A 143 -11.32 -5.57 4.05
N TRP A 144 -12.21 -6.20 3.29
CA TRP A 144 -12.30 -6.10 1.83
C TRP A 144 -13.34 -5.05 1.44
N ASN A 145 -12.93 -3.78 1.40
CA ASN A 145 -13.86 -2.66 1.18
C ASN A 145 -13.85 -2.12 -0.26
N PHE A 146 -13.39 -2.93 -1.21
CA PHE A 146 -13.50 -2.61 -2.62
C PHE A 146 -14.96 -2.69 -3.11
N LYS A 147 -15.34 -1.82 -4.04
CA LYS A 147 -16.70 -1.80 -4.62
C LYS A 147 -16.89 -2.83 -5.74
N THR A 148 -15.87 -3.03 -6.55
CA THR A 148 -15.96 -3.85 -7.78
C THR A 148 -14.85 -4.88 -7.89
N PHE A 149 -13.67 -4.62 -7.33
CA PHE A 149 -12.55 -5.56 -7.34
C PHE A 149 -12.82 -6.74 -6.39
N THR A 150 -12.80 -7.94 -6.92
CA THR A 150 -13.13 -9.18 -6.19
C THR A 150 -11.89 -9.87 -5.62
N LYS A 151 -12.10 -10.72 -4.63
CA LYS A 151 -11.01 -11.56 -4.08
C LYS A 151 -10.45 -12.53 -5.12
N ASP A 152 -11.28 -13.06 -6.03
CA ASP A 152 -10.83 -13.95 -7.09
C ASP A 152 -9.92 -13.23 -8.11
N GLU A 153 -10.24 -11.99 -8.46
CA GLU A 153 -9.37 -11.15 -9.29
C GLU A 153 -8.05 -10.86 -8.58
N TYR A 154 -8.09 -10.58 -7.28
CA TYR A 154 -6.89 -10.39 -6.47
C TYR A 154 -6.01 -11.64 -6.46
N GLU A 155 -6.58 -12.81 -6.18
CA GLU A 155 -5.81 -14.07 -6.18
C GLU A 155 -5.22 -14.38 -7.57
N THR A 156 -5.92 -14.01 -8.63
CA THR A 156 -5.41 -14.13 -10.01
C THR A 156 -4.16 -13.27 -10.21
N VAL A 157 -4.22 -11.99 -9.84
CA VAL A 157 -3.08 -11.06 -9.96
C VAL A 157 -1.92 -11.49 -9.06
N LYS A 158 -2.23 -11.88 -7.81
CA LYS A 158 -1.26 -12.40 -6.84
C LYS A 158 -0.51 -13.62 -7.41
N GLY A 159 -1.25 -14.57 -7.98
CA GLY A 159 -0.66 -15.75 -8.62
C GLY A 159 0.26 -15.41 -9.80
N LYS A 160 -0.09 -14.43 -10.62
CA LYS A 160 0.75 -13.96 -11.72
C LYS A 160 2.06 -13.30 -11.24
N ILE A 161 2.02 -12.57 -10.14
CA ILE A 161 3.23 -12.01 -9.52
C ILE A 161 4.09 -13.14 -8.94
N ALA A 162 3.49 -14.07 -8.19
CA ALA A 162 4.19 -15.19 -7.58
C ALA A 162 4.87 -16.10 -8.63
N SER A 163 4.23 -16.30 -9.77
CA SER A 163 4.81 -17.10 -10.89
C SER A 163 5.87 -16.35 -11.71
N GLY A 164 6.04 -15.03 -11.50
CA GLY A 164 6.91 -14.20 -12.31
C GLY A 164 6.34 -13.81 -13.69
N GLU A 165 5.06 -14.08 -13.97
CA GLU A 165 4.37 -13.57 -15.16
C GLU A 165 4.27 -12.04 -15.13
N ILE A 166 3.98 -11.47 -13.96
CA ILE A 166 4.07 -10.04 -13.68
C ILE A 166 5.34 -9.79 -12.89
N ILE A 167 6.24 -9.01 -13.47
CA ILE A 167 7.49 -8.61 -12.82
C ILE A 167 7.29 -7.22 -12.21
N VAL A 168 7.51 -7.11 -10.90
CA VAL A 168 7.51 -5.84 -10.19
C VAL A 168 8.94 -5.31 -10.15
N ASP A 169 9.15 -4.09 -10.66
CA ASP A 169 10.43 -3.40 -10.55
C ASP A 169 10.63 -2.95 -9.09
N ASN A 170 11.66 -3.47 -8.47
CA ASN A 170 12.04 -3.18 -7.09
C ASN A 170 13.18 -2.15 -6.97
N ASN A 171 13.42 -1.37 -8.03
CA ASN A 171 14.44 -0.33 -8.00
C ASN A 171 14.12 0.71 -6.93
N SER A 172 15.07 0.96 -6.05
CA SER A 172 15.02 1.94 -4.96
C SER A 172 15.86 3.20 -5.22
N ASP A 173 16.33 3.38 -6.45
CA ASP A 173 17.07 4.56 -6.84
C ASP A 173 16.14 5.76 -6.99
N ASP A 174 16.35 6.81 -6.21
CA ASP A 174 15.55 8.05 -6.24
C ASP A 174 15.64 8.79 -7.59
N ALA A 175 16.70 8.57 -8.36
CA ALA A 175 16.88 9.18 -9.67
C ALA A 175 16.05 8.47 -10.76
N THR A 176 15.72 7.20 -10.58
CA THR A 176 14.97 6.40 -11.54
C THR A 176 13.48 6.44 -11.24
N LYS A 177 12.70 6.93 -12.19
CA LYS A 177 11.25 6.98 -12.10
C LYS A 177 10.66 5.90 -12.98
N PRO A 178 9.59 5.20 -12.51
CA PRO A 178 8.91 4.20 -13.31
C PRO A 178 8.41 4.81 -14.63
N THR A 179 8.61 4.08 -15.72
CA THR A 179 7.95 4.41 -16.99
C THR A 179 6.46 4.10 -16.86
N VAL A 180 5.62 5.01 -17.28
CA VAL A 180 4.17 4.86 -17.27
C VAL A 180 3.58 4.97 -18.66
N SER A 181 2.38 4.41 -18.84
CA SER A 181 1.61 4.47 -20.07
C SER A 181 1.01 5.87 -20.30
N GLU A 182 0.39 6.05 -21.46
CA GLU A 182 -0.38 7.26 -21.80
C GLU A 182 -1.61 7.49 -20.91
N PHE A 183 -2.06 6.45 -20.19
CA PHE A 183 -3.20 6.52 -19.27
C PHE A 183 -2.84 7.09 -17.89
N THR A 184 -1.56 7.21 -17.57
CA THR A 184 -1.11 7.60 -16.23
C THR A 184 -0.26 8.87 -16.26
N LYS A 185 -0.67 9.85 -15.49
CA LYS A 185 0.13 11.04 -15.23
C LYS A 185 0.62 11.02 -13.78
N VAL A 186 1.94 11.14 -13.57
CA VAL A 186 2.54 11.21 -12.24
C VAL A 186 3.08 12.61 -11.98
N ASN A 187 2.56 13.24 -10.94
CA ASN A 187 3.02 14.54 -10.44
C ASN A 187 3.99 14.29 -9.27
N TYR A 188 5.28 14.37 -9.52
CA TYR A 188 6.31 14.28 -8.48
C TYR A 188 6.42 15.63 -7.77
N ILE A 189 5.99 15.66 -6.50
CA ILE A 189 5.92 16.89 -5.69
C ILE A 189 7.17 16.91 -4.79
N GLN A 190 7.88 18.04 -4.79
CA GLN A 190 9.05 18.31 -3.96
C GLN A 190 8.64 18.96 -2.63
#